data_906598b3dd3e081d8c5bb82ed3a48df2
#
_entry.id   906598b3dd3e081d8c5bb82ed3a48df2
#
_cell.length_a   1.000
_cell.length_b   1.000
_cell.length_c   1.000
_cell.angle_alpha   90.00
_cell.angle_beta   90.00
_cell.angle_gamma   90.00
#
_symmetry.space_group_name_H-M   'P 1'
#
loop_
_entity.id
_entity.type
_entity.pdbx_description
1 polymer ?
#
loop_
_entity_poly.entity_id
_entity_poly.type
_entity_poly.pdbx_seq_one_letter_code
_entity_poly.pdbx_strand_id
1 'polypeptide(L)'
;PHMIEHELGGMFDVAHGAGLAAIWGSWARYVLKVKPERFAQFAENVMGISSGESAEETAIAGIEALENFFRELHMPTNLRELGCEPTDAQIAELADKCCDGETHTVGHFMPLKSSDVAAILTAAK
;
A
#
# COMPACT_ATOMS: atom_id res chain seq x y z
N PRO A 1 -1.67 1.26 6.04
CA PRO A 1 -0.99 2.24 5.17
C PRO A 1 -0.89 3.64 5.74
N HIS A 2 -1.76 4.00 6.69
CA HIS A 2 -1.78 5.36 7.26
C HIS A 2 -0.44 5.78 7.86
N MET A 3 0.21 4.90 8.63
CA MET A 3 1.48 5.24 9.28
C MET A 3 2.59 5.47 8.25
N ILE A 4 2.60 4.71 7.17
CA ILE A 4 3.55 4.89 6.08
C ILE A 4 3.29 6.22 5.37
N GLU A 5 2.03 6.53 5.10
CA GLU A 5 1.66 7.78 4.44
C GLU A 5 1.98 9.00 5.31
N HIS A 6 1.85 8.91 6.64
CA HIS A 6 2.20 10.02 7.53
C HIS A 6 3.66 10.44 7.36
N GLU A 7 4.58 9.47 7.24
CA GLU A 7 5.99 9.78 7.00
C GLU A 7 6.22 10.33 5.59
N LEU A 8 5.53 9.78 4.60
CA LEU A 8 5.58 10.26 3.22
C LEU A 8 5.10 11.71 3.13
N GLY A 9 3.98 12.02 3.79
CA GLY A 9 3.43 13.37 3.86
C GLY A 9 4.37 14.34 4.56
N GLY A 10 5.06 13.88 5.59
CA GLY A 10 6.05 14.70 6.31
C GLY A 10 7.28 15.03 5.47
N MET A 11 7.73 14.10 4.63
CA MET A 11 8.91 14.31 3.79
C MET A 11 8.60 15.11 2.51
N PHE A 12 7.47 14.84 1.86
CA PHE A 12 7.14 15.39 0.53
C PHE A 12 5.96 16.36 0.52
N ASP A 13 5.31 16.57 1.65
CA ASP A 13 4.18 17.51 1.78
C ASP A 13 3.06 17.23 0.76
N VAL A 14 2.61 15.98 0.70
CA VAL A 14 1.54 15.56 -0.22
C VAL A 14 0.20 15.51 0.50
N ALA A 15 -0.90 15.64 -0.26
CA ALA A 15 -2.25 15.51 0.29
C ALA A 15 -2.45 14.09 0.86
N HIS A 16 -3.02 14.01 2.05
CA HIS A 16 -3.17 12.74 2.79
C HIS A 16 -3.92 11.66 2.00
N GLY A 17 -5.07 11.99 1.44
CA GLY A 17 -5.86 11.02 0.67
C GLY A 17 -5.14 10.54 -0.59
N ALA A 18 -4.47 11.45 -1.30
CA ALA A 18 -3.68 11.11 -2.48
C ALA A 18 -2.49 10.21 -2.10
N GLY A 19 -1.82 10.51 -0.99
CA GLY A 19 -0.73 9.68 -0.47
C GLY A 19 -1.20 8.26 -0.13
N LEU A 20 -2.35 8.13 0.52
CA LEU A 20 -2.94 6.82 0.82
C LEU A 20 -3.24 6.04 -0.45
N ALA A 21 -3.87 6.67 -1.45
CA ALA A 21 -4.20 6.01 -2.72
C ALA A 21 -2.94 5.51 -3.44
N ALA A 22 -1.89 6.32 -3.42
CA ALA A 22 -0.63 6.01 -4.10
C ALA A 22 0.07 4.75 -3.55
N ILE A 23 -0.03 4.48 -2.25
CA ILE A 23 0.66 3.35 -1.61
C ILE A 23 -0.26 2.18 -1.32
N TRP A 24 -1.57 2.35 -1.41
CA TRP A 24 -2.53 1.32 -0.99
C TRP A 24 -2.34 0.00 -1.74
N GLY A 25 -2.21 0.03 -3.07
CA GLY A 25 -2.07 -1.19 -3.87
C GLY A 25 -0.80 -1.97 -3.55
N SER A 26 0.31 -1.28 -3.42
CA SER A 26 1.59 -1.86 -3.05
C SER A 26 1.51 -2.49 -1.64
N TRP A 27 0.93 -1.77 -0.68
CA TRP A 27 0.70 -2.28 0.67
C TRP A 27 -0.18 -3.53 0.64
N ALA A 28 -1.31 -3.47 -0.07
CA ALA A 28 -2.27 -4.58 -0.12
C ALA A 28 -1.64 -5.85 -0.71
N ARG A 29 -0.89 -5.72 -1.79
CA ARG A 29 -0.17 -6.86 -2.41
C ARG A 29 0.87 -7.46 -1.48
N TYR A 30 1.49 -6.63 -0.66
CA TYR A 30 2.49 -7.10 0.29
C TYR A 30 1.87 -7.89 1.44
N VAL A 31 0.77 -7.37 2.02
CA VAL A 31 0.17 -7.96 3.23
C VAL A 31 -0.85 -9.06 2.94
N LEU A 32 -1.37 -9.19 1.72
CA LEU A 32 -2.42 -10.17 1.40
C LEU A 32 -1.98 -11.61 1.67
N LYS A 33 -0.68 -11.89 1.63
CA LYS A 33 -0.12 -13.21 1.87
C LYS A 33 -0.42 -13.76 3.27
N VAL A 34 -0.68 -12.88 4.23
CA VAL A 34 -1.02 -13.28 5.61
C VAL A 34 -2.42 -13.86 5.68
N LYS A 35 -3.36 -13.25 4.95
CA LYS A 35 -4.76 -13.67 4.97
C LYS A 35 -5.43 -13.31 3.65
N PRO A 36 -5.10 -14.04 2.56
CA PRO A 36 -5.66 -13.74 1.24
C PRO A 36 -7.18 -13.81 1.20
N GLU A 37 -7.81 -14.61 2.06
CA GLU A 37 -9.26 -14.74 2.14
C GLU A 37 -9.97 -13.41 2.47
N ARG A 38 -9.33 -12.55 3.26
CA ARG A 38 -9.93 -11.25 3.61
C ARG A 38 -9.96 -10.31 2.40
N PHE A 39 -8.90 -10.32 1.61
CA PHE A 39 -8.87 -9.55 0.37
C PHE A 39 -9.77 -10.15 -0.70
N ALA A 40 -9.90 -11.49 -0.74
CA ALA A 40 -10.86 -12.16 -1.63
C ALA A 40 -12.29 -11.76 -1.26
N GLN A 41 -12.61 -11.72 0.03
CA GLN A 41 -13.92 -11.27 0.52
C GLN A 41 -14.20 -9.83 0.09
N PHE A 42 -13.22 -8.94 0.22
CA PHE A 42 -13.31 -7.58 -0.26
C PHE A 42 -13.57 -7.54 -1.77
N ALA A 43 -12.81 -8.33 -2.54
CA ALA A 43 -12.95 -8.39 -4.00
C ALA A 43 -14.37 -8.79 -4.41
N GLU A 44 -14.93 -9.82 -3.80
CA GLU A 44 -16.26 -10.32 -4.12
C GLU A 44 -17.38 -9.40 -3.64
N ASN A 45 -17.30 -8.97 -2.37
CA ASN A 45 -18.41 -8.26 -1.73
C ASN A 45 -18.41 -6.76 -1.98
N VAL A 46 -17.25 -6.16 -2.21
CA VAL A 46 -17.13 -4.71 -2.44
C VAL A 46 -16.91 -4.39 -3.91
N MET A 47 -16.00 -5.10 -4.57
CA MET A 47 -15.63 -4.82 -5.95
C MET A 47 -16.44 -5.62 -6.98
N GLY A 48 -17.27 -6.56 -6.54
CA GLY A 48 -18.10 -7.36 -7.43
C GLY A 48 -17.35 -8.34 -8.33
N ILE A 49 -16.15 -8.75 -7.90
CA ILE A 49 -15.30 -9.68 -8.65
C ILE A 49 -15.83 -11.10 -8.46
N SER A 50 -15.89 -11.87 -9.55
CA SER A 50 -16.22 -13.29 -9.48
C SER A 50 -15.05 -14.07 -8.90
N SER A 51 -15.34 -15.10 -8.09
CA SER A 51 -14.29 -15.94 -7.49
C SER A 51 -13.42 -16.57 -8.57
N GLY A 52 -12.08 -16.43 -8.40
CA GLY A 52 -11.09 -17.07 -9.25
C GLY A 52 -10.76 -18.49 -8.77
N GLU A 53 -9.67 -19.04 -9.29
CA GLU A 53 -9.23 -20.40 -8.93
C GLU A 53 -8.69 -20.49 -7.50
N SER A 54 -8.21 -19.37 -6.95
CA SER A 54 -7.68 -19.29 -5.60
C SER A 54 -8.08 -18.00 -4.93
N ALA A 55 -8.03 -17.97 -3.58
CA ALA A 55 -8.27 -16.77 -2.81
C ALA A 55 -7.27 -15.66 -3.17
N GLU A 56 -6.01 -16.02 -3.39
CA GLU A 56 -4.97 -15.06 -3.77
C GLU A 56 -5.26 -14.42 -5.13
N GLU A 57 -5.66 -15.20 -6.11
CA GLU A 57 -6.01 -14.71 -7.44
C GLU A 57 -7.20 -13.75 -7.39
N THR A 58 -8.24 -14.12 -6.64
CA THR A 58 -9.43 -13.28 -6.41
C THR A 58 -9.03 -11.99 -5.69
N ALA A 59 -8.18 -12.08 -4.68
CA ALA A 59 -7.68 -10.93 -3.94
C ALA A 59 -6.93 -9.93 -4.82
N ILE A 60 -6.04 -10.42 -5.68
CA ILE A 60 -5.27 -9.58 -6.61
C ILE A 60 -6.22 -8.88 -7.58
N ALA A 61 -7.21 -9.58 -8.12
CA ALA A 61 -8.21 -8.98 -9.01
C ALA A 61 -8.98 -7.86 -8.31
N GLY A 62 -9.30 -8.02 -7.03
CA GLY A 62 -9.95 -6.98 -6.22
C GLY A 62 -9.06 -5.76 -6.00
N ILE A 63 -7.78 -5.97 -5.75
CA ILE A 63 -6.82 -4.89 -5.59
C ILE A 63 -6.70 -4.09 -6.89
N GLU A 64 -6.56 -4.76 -8.01
CA GLU A 64 -6.51 -4.10 -9.33
C GLU A 64 -7.79 -3.32 -9.64
N ALA A 65 -8.94 -3.87 -9.27
CA ALA A 65 -10.22 -3.19 -9.46
C ALA A 65 -10.31 -1.89 -8.68
N LEU A 66 -9.82 -1.87 -7.42
CA LEU A 66 -9.79 -0.65 -6.62
C LEU A 66 -8.80 0.37 -7.18
N GLU A 67 -7.63 -0.09 -7.62
CA GLU A 67 -6.66 0.81 -8.27
C GLU A 67 -7.24 1.42 -9.55
N ASN A 68 -7.96 0.65 -10.35
CA ASN A 68 -8.64 1.17 -11.54
C ASN A 68 -9.69 2.21 -11.17
N PHE A 69 -10.41 1.99 -10.07
CA PHE A 69 -11.37 2.98 -9.56
C PHE A 69 -10.66 4.27 -9.15
N PHE A 70 -9.50 4.18 -8.50
CA PHE A 70 -8.69 5.36 -8.17
C PHE A 70 -8.27 6.11 -9.43
N ARG A 71 -7.88 5.40 -10.49
CA ARG A 71 -7.52 6.02 -11.78
C ARG A 71 -8.70 6.73 -12.43
N GLU A 72 -9.90 6.16 -12.34
CA GLU A 72 -11.13 6.80 -12.83
C GLU A 72 -11.41 8.10 -12.09
N LEU A 73 -11.05 8.19 -10.80
CA LEU A 73 -11.19 9.39 -9.99
C LEU A 73 -10.00 10.34 -10.15
N HIS A 74 -9.05 10.03 -11.03
CA HIS A 74 -7.80 10.78 -11.21
C HIS A 74 -6.93 10.82 -9.96
N MET A 75 -7.01 9.77 -9.12
CA MET A 75 -6.16 9.61 -7.95
C MET A 75 -4.90 8.83 -8.33
N PRO A 76 -3.75 9.12 -7.69
CA PRO A 76 -2.51 8.39 -7.97
C PRO A 76 -2.57 6.97 -7.44
N THR A 77 -1.95 6.02 -8.17
CA THR A 77 -1.83 4.61 -7.76
C THR A 77 -0.38 4.20 -7.52
N ASN A 78 0.55 5.12 -7.64
CA ASN A 78 1.96 4.93 -7.32
C ASN A 78 2.59 6.27 -6.94
N LEU A 79 3.83 6.23 -6.45
CA LEU A 79 4.51 7.44 -5.97
C LEU A 79 4.81 8.43 -7.09
N ARG A 80 5.13 7.92 -8.28
CA ARG A 80 5.40 8.79 -9.43
C ARG A 80 4.18 9.63 -9.80
N GLU A 81 3.01 9.00 -9.86
CA GLU A 81 1.75 9.71 -10.14
C GLU A 81 1.41 10.71 -9.05
N LEU A 82 1.83 10.44 -7.82
CA LEU A 82 1.68 11.37 -6.70
C LEU A 82 2.61 12.59 -6.83
N GLY A 83 3.63 12.49 -7.67
CA GLY A 83 4.64 13.53 -7.81
C GLY A 83 5.86 13.32 -6.92
N CYS A 84 6.03 12.12 -6.36
CA CYS A 84 7.13 11.78 -5.48
C CYS A 84 8.07 10.78 -6.16
N GLU A 85 9.34 11.07 -6.18
CA GLU A 85 10.37 10.17 -6.70
C GLU A 85 11.46 9.97 -5.64
N PRO A 86 11.15 9.25 -4.55
CA PRO A 86 12.12 9.09 -3.47
C PRO A 86 13.33 8.27 -3.92
N THR A 87 14.50 8.67 -3.47
CA THR A 87 15.72 7.89 -3.64
C THR A 87 15.69 6.70 -2.68
N ASP A 88 16.57 5.72 -2.91
CA ASP A 88 16.67 4.58 -2.00
C ASP A 88 17.03 5.02 -0.58
N ALA A 89 17.86 6.05 -0.43
CA ALA A 89 18.19 6.63 0.88
C ALA A 89 16.95 7.24 1.54
N GLN A 90 16.12 7.94 0.79
CA GLN A 90 14.88 8.52 1.30
C GLN A 90 13.88 7.44 1.70
N ILE A 91 13.79 6.37 0.94
CA ILE A 91 12.93 5.22 1.29
C ILE A 91 13.40 4.59 2.60
N ALA A 92 14.70 4.40 2.77
CA ALA A 92 15.28 3.87 4.01
C ALA A 92 14.96 4.78 5.20
N GLU A 93 15.06 6.10 5.01
CA GLU A 93 14.74 7.07 6.05
C GLU A 93 13.24 7.04 6.40
N LEU A 94 12.36 6.97 5.42
CA LEU A 94 10.92 6.87 5.64
C LEU A 94 10.57 5.61 6.43
N ALA A 95 11.17 4.48 6.06
CA ALA A 95 10.95 3.21 6.74
C ALA A 95 11.45 3.24 8.18
N ASP A 96 12.62 3.82 8.40
CA ASP A 96 13.23 3.94 9.73
C ASP A 96 12.36 4.81 10.65
N LYS A 97 11.91 5.95 10.16
CA LYS A 97 11.02 6.84 10.92
C LYS A 97 9.68 6.18 11.21
N CYS A 98 9.13 5.44 10.26
CA CYS A 98 7.84 4.77 10.41
C CYS A 98 7.87 3.74 11.55
N CYS A 99 8.98 3.03 11.70
CA CYS A 99 9.16 2.00 12.72
C CYS A 99 10.05 2.44 13.89
N ASP A 100 10.36 3.72 13.97
CA ASP A 100 11.21 4.30 15.02
C ASP A 100 12.51 3.50 15.23
N GLY A 101 13.27 3.32 14.13
CA GLY A 101 14.55 2.62 14.17
C GLY A 101 14.43 1.15 14.57
N GLU A 102 13.38 0.46 14.15
CA GLU A 102 13.09 -0.94 14.47
C GLU A 102 12.60 -1.19 15.90
N THR A 103 12.27 -0.14 16.65
CA THR A 103 11.77 -0.31 18.03
C THR A 103 10.33 -0.79 18.08
N HIS A 104 9.55 -0.60 17.01
CA HIS A 104 8.18 -1.11 16.93
C HIS A 104 7.77 -1.40 15.48
N THR A 105 6.67 -2.14 15.36
CA THR A 105 6.05 -2.47 14.07
C THR A 105 4.83 -1.59 13.86
N VAL A 106 4.37 -1.48 12.60
CA VAL A 106 3.17 -0.73 12.25
C VAL A 106 2.14 -1.63 11.62
N GLY A 107 0.86 -1.33 11.89
CA GLY A 107 -0.28 -2.06 11.34
C GLY A 107 -0.70 -3.26 12.18
N HIS A 108 -1.96 -3.66 11.97
CA HIS A 108 -2.58 -4.77 12.72
C HIS A 108 -2.89 -5.98 11.84
N PHE A 109 -3.12 -5.78 10.55
CA PHE A 109 -3.38 -6.87 9.61
C PHE A 109 -2.14 -7.76 9.49
N MET A 110 -1.00 -7.15 9.26
CA MET A 110 0.33 -7.76 9.28
C MET A 110 1.27 -6.74 9.91
N PRO A 111 1.79 -6.98 11.12
CA PRO A 111 2.76 -6.06 11.72
C PRO A 111 3.98 -5.92 10.81
N LEU A 112 4.29 -4.68 10.42
CA LEU A 112 5.35 -4.38 9.46
C LEU A 112 6.58 -3.85 10.17
N LYS A 113 7.74 -4.42 9.84
CA LYS A 113 9.05 -3.95 10.25
C LYS A 113 9.54 -2.91 9.25
N SER A 114 10.63 -2.22 9.55
CA SER A 114 11.20 -1.22 8.64
C SER A 114 11.55 -1.82 7.27
N SER A 115 12.06 -3.05 7.22
CA SER A 115 12.36 -3.73 5.96
C SER A 115 11.10 -3.97 5.12
N ASP A 116 9.98 -4.28 5.76
CA ASP A 116 8.69 -4.44 5.09
C ASP A 116 8.19 -3.12 4.53
N VAL A 117 8.30 -2.05 5.31
CA VAL A 117 7.90 -0.70 4.87
C VAL A 117 8.75 -0.25 3.68
N ALA A 118 10.05 -0.49 3.73
CA ALA A 118 10.94 -0.16 2.61
C ALA A 118 10.58 -0.94 1.35
N ALA A 119 10.23 -2.22 1.47
CA ALA A 119 9.80 -3.04 0.34
C ALA A 119 8.50 -2.52 -0.28
N ILE A 120 7.53 -2.12 0.55
CA ILE A 120 6.26 -1.56 0.09
C ILE A 120 6.49 -0.25 -0.67
N LEU A 121 7.29 0.64 -0.12
CA LEU A 121 7.59 1.93 -0.77
C LEU A 121 8.36 1.74 -2.09
N THR A 122 9.28 0.80 -2.12
CA THR A 122 10.03 0.48 -3.36
C THR A 122 9.09 -0.05 -4.44
N ALA A 123 8.16 -0.92 -4.08
CA ALA A 123 7.17 -1.45 -5.02
C ALA A 123 6.18 -0.36 -5.49
N ALA A 124 5.99 0.69 -4.70
CA ALA A 124 5.08 1.79 -5.04
C ALA A 124 5.70 2.82 -5.99
N LYS A 125 7.00 2.74 -6.27
CA LYS A 125 7.62 3.60 -7.28
C LYS A 125 6.94 3.39 -8.64
#